data_4910f8f6d1b4172a0a6da73165cac091
#
_entry.id   4910f8f6d1b4172a0a6da73165cac091
#
_cell.length_a   1.000
_cell.length_b   1.000
_cell.length_c   1.000
_cell.angle_alpha   90.00
_cell.angle_beta   90.00
_cell.angle_gamma   90.00
#
_symmetry.space_group_name_H-M   'P 1'
#
loop_
_entity.id
_entity.type
_entity.pdbx_description
1 polymer ?
#
loop_
_entity_poly.entity_id
_entity_poly.type
_entity_poly.pdbx_seq_one_letter_code
_entity_poly.pdbx_strand_id
1 'polypeptide(L)'
;MIYEKITLGVGNAELTVYDSNGLKGDAILVIPGGGYSNVCADREGEPIALSYLSKGIKAFVLNYSTKDAAKGHQPLVEASAAIAYIRANKENYGITGKIYAVGFSAGGHLCASLATMWHRDEVISRAGIKYGENRPDAVVLCYPVISGVNMPHKGSFHNIIGSTEPTVEQLNYYSAEQHVDEKSVPAFIMHTATDDLVPVQNALCFATAYANNKIRFELHVYPEAPHGIALANKITSRGSKAWEDTQIERWIDDSIYFFKHL
;
A
#
# COMPACT_ATOMS: atom_id res chain seq x y z
N MET A 1 -17.49 16.54 -6.95
CA MET A 1 -16.56 15.64 -6.24
C MET A 1 -17.19 15.29 -4.91
N ILE A 2 -17.23 14.02 -4.54
CA ILE A 2 -17.67 13.56 -3.22
C ILE A 2 -16.43 13.48 -2.36
N TYR A 3 -16.50 14.06 -1.17
CA TYR A 3 -15.49 13.98 -0.13
C TYR A 3 -16.18 13.58 1.17
N GLU A 4 -15.90 12.40 1.68
CA GLU A 4 -16.55 11.83 2.86
C GLU A 4 -15.51 11.16 3.75
N LYS A 5 -15.70 11.24 5.05
CA LYS A 5 -14.89 10.53 6.04
C LYS A 5 -15.72 9.45 6.73
N ILE A 6 -15.16 8.26 6.82
CA ILE A 6 -15.83 7.07 7.32
C ILE A 6 -14.95 6.42 8.39
N THR A 7 -15.48 6.28 9.59
CA THR A 7 -14.86 5.50 10.67
C THR A 7 -15.21 4.03 10.48
N LEU A 8 -14.21 3.15 10.38
CA LEU A 8 -14.41 1.73 10.10
C LEU A 8 -14.84 0.90 11.33
N GLY A 9 -14.74 1.45 12.55
CA GLY A 9 -15.04 0.72 13.78
C GLY A 9 -14.02 -0.38 14.13
N VAL A 10 -12.88 -0.41 13.46
CA VAL A 10 -11.77 -1.32 13.71
C VAL A 10 -10.52 -0.51 13.99
N GLY A 11 -9.96 -0.61 15.20
CA GLY A 11 -8.86 0.23 15.64
C GLY A 11 -9.18 1.71 15.53
N ASN A 12 -8.25 2.50 15.00
CA ASN A 12 -8.41 3.93 14.73
C ASN A 12 -8.63 4.22 13.23
N ALA A 13 -9.03 3.22 12.46
CA ALA A 13 -9.09 3.32 11.01
C ALA A 13 -10.20 4.26 10.52
N GLU A 14 -9.80 5.20 9.67
CA GLU A 14 -10.69 6.12 8.98
C GLU A 14 -10.40 6.07 7.47
N LEU A 15 -11.44 6.04 6.65
CA LEU A 15 -11.33 6.22 5.20
C LEU A 15 -11.75 7.64 4.81
N THR A 16 -10.95 8.27 3.95
CA THR A 16 -11.38 9.46 3.22
C THR A 16 -11.70 9.06 1.79
N VAL A 17 -12.93 9.31 1.35
CA VAL A 17 -13.43 8.95 0.03
C VAL A 17 -13.22 10.09 -0.95
N TYR A 18 -12.67 9.78 -2.12
CA TYR A 18 -12.53 10.68 -3.26
C TYR A 18 -13.27 10.06 -4.46
N ASP A 19 -14.42 10.62 -4.78
CA ASP A 19 -15.29 10.13 -5.87
C ASP A 19 -15.85 11.28 -6.68
N SER A 20 -16.38 10.99 -7.86
CA SER A 20 -17.15 11.93 -8.67
C SER A 20 -18.52 11.34 -9.04
N ASN A 21 -19.54 12.18 -8.97
CA ASN A 21 -20.91 11.76 -9.26
C ASN A 21 -21.04 11.09 -10.63
N GLY A 22 -21.63 9.90 -10.64
CA GLY A 22 -21.90 9.15 -11.86
C GLY A 22 -20.71 8.39 -12.45
N LEU A 23 -19.52 8.52 -11.88
CA LEU A 23 -18.38 7.69 -12.27
C LEU A 23 -18.65 6.22 -11.93
N LYS A 24 -18.52 5.33 -12.92
CA LYS A 24 -18.57 3.88 -12.72
C LYS A 24 -17.24 3.27 -13.13
N GLY A 25 -16.77 2.28 -12.38
CA GLY A 25 -15.50 1.64 -12.69
C GLY A 25 -14.81 1.00 -11.49
N ASP A 26 -13.48 1.02 -11.53
CA ASP A 26 -12.63 0.44 -10.52
C ASP A 26 -12.49 1.36 -9.29
N ALA A 27 -11.98 0.78 -8.20
CA ALA A 27 -11.62 1.51 -6.99
C ALA A 27 -10.20 1.16 -6.52
N ILE A 28 -9.57 2.06 -5.78
CA ILE A 28 -8.25 1.86 -5.19
C ILE A 28 -8.20 2.35 -3.74
N LEU A 29 -7.66 1.52 -2.86
CA LEU A 29 -7.30 1.90 -1.50
C LEU A 29 -5.89 2.48 -1.50
N VAL A 30 -5.73 3.72 -1.08
CA VAL A 30 -4.44 4.42 -0.98
C VAL A 30 -3.96 4.33 0.47
N ILE A 31 -2.76 3.79 0.66
CA ILE A 31 -2.14 3.54 1.97
C ILE A 31 -0.85 4.35 2.07
N PRO A 32 -0.88 5.57 2.64
CA PRO A 32 0.30 6.41 2.75
C PRO A 32 1.38 5.81 3.66
N GLY A 33 2.63 6.24 3.49
CA GLY A 33 3.75 5.88 4.36
C GLY A 33 3.78 6.66 5.67
N GLY A 34 4.95 6.67 6.31
CA GLY A 34 5.19 7.39 7.57
C GLY A 34 5.82 6.53 8.67
N GLY A 35 6.45 5.40 8.30
CA GLY A 35 7.23 4.55 9.21
C GLY A 35 6.42 3.91 10.34
N TYR A 36 5.10 3.82 10.22
CA TYR A 36 4.16 3.48 11.29
C TYR A 36 4.21 4.45 12.50
N SER A 37 4.90 5.57 12.39
CA SER A 37 4.93 6.63 13.40
C SER A 37 3.90 7.73 13.14
N ASN A 38 3.53 7.92 11.90
CA ASN A 38 2.52 8.85 11.40
C ASN A 38 1.99 8.37 10.04
N VAL A 39 1.02 9.10 9.48
CA VAL A 39 0.49 8.86 8.13
C VAL A 39 0.76 10.09 7.26
N CYS A 40 1.56 9.95 6.20
CA CYS A 40 1.96 11.03 5.28
C CYS A 40 0.88 11.33 4.22
N ALA A 41 -0.38 11.57 4.67
CA ALA A 41 -1.52 11.74 3.77
C ALA A 41 -1.44 13.01 2.90
N ASP A 42 -0.68 14.02 3.33
CA ASP A 42 -0.45 15.27 2.62
C ASP A 42 0.25 15.09 1.26
N ARG A 43 1.04 14.04 1.11
CA ARG A 43 1.84 13.77 -0.08
C ARG A 43 1.51 12.44 -0.73
N GLU A 44 1.27 11.41 0.07
CA GLU A 44 1.05 10.03 -0.38
C GLU A 44 -0.43 9.60 -0.23
N GLY A 45 -1.32 10.51 0.18
CA GLY A 45 -2.75 10.29 0.33
C GLY A 45 -3.56 11.03 -0.73
N GLU A 46 -3.99 12.25 -0.40
CA GLU A 46 -4.87 13.05 -1.27
C GLU A 46 -4.33 13.27 -2.69
N PRO A 47 -3.05 13.67 -2.91
CA PRO A 47 -2.54 13.87 -4.27
C PRO A 47 -2.59 12.58 -5.11
N ILE A 48 -2.33 11.44 -4.50
CA ILE A 48 -2.41 10.13 -5.15
C ILE A 48 -3.86 9.78 -5.48
N ALA A 49 -4.76 9.98 -4.51
CA ALA A 49 -6.19 9.73 -4.70
C ALA A 49 -6.77 10.55 -5.87
N LEU A 50 -6.45 11.84 -5.94
CA LEU A 50 -6.88 12.73 -7.01
C LEU A 50 -6.28 12.33 -8.36
N SER A 51 -5.03 11.84 -8.39
CA SER A 51 -4.39 11.35 -9.61
C SER A 51 -5.10 10.12 -10.17
N TYR A 52 -5.43 9.12 -9.34
CA TYR A 52 -6.23 7.96 -9.77
C TYR A 52 -7.66 8.36 -10.16
N LEU A 53 -8.30 9.26 -9.40
CA LEU A 53 -9.64 9.75 -9.71
C LEU A 53 -9.69 10.44 -11.08
N SER A 54 -8.66 11.22 -11.43
CA SER A 54 -8.55 11.86 -12.76
C SER A 54 -8.44 10.85 -13.92
N LYS A 55 -8.05 9.61 -13.62
CA LYS A 55 -7.96 8.49 -14.57
C LYS A 55 -9.20 7.57 -14.54
N GLY A 56 -10.24 7.95 -13.78
CA GLY A 56 -11.50 7.21 -13.70
C GLY A 56 -11.52 6.10 -12.66
N ILE A 57 -10.58 6.07 -11.72
CA ILE A 57 -10.51 5.10 -10.61
C ILE A 57 -10.88 5.83 -9.32
N LYS A 58 -11.93 5.39 -8.64
CA LYS A 58 -12.34 5.93 -7.34
C LYS A 58 -11.29 5.64 -6.29
N ALA A 59 -10.99 6.61 -5.43
CA ALA A 59 -9.94 6.45 -4.45
C ALA A 59 -10.44 6.60 -3.01
N PHE A 60 -9.88 5.76 -2.14
CA PHE A 60 -10.15 5.73 -0.70
C PHE A 60 -8.81 5.82 0.01
N VAL A 61 -8.57 6.88 0.76
CA VAL A 61 -7.32 7.05 1.52
C VAL A 61 -7.50 6.51 2.93
N LEU A 62 -6.66 5.57 3.32
CA LEU A 62 -6.67 4.97 4.66
C LEU A 62 -5.80 5.78 5.62
N ASN A 63 -6.41 6.26 6.69
CA ASN A 63 -5.71 6.68 7.89
C ASN A 63 -5.74 5.51 8.88
N TYR A 64 -4.58 4.91 9.16
CA TYR A 64 -4.44 3.70 9.96
C TYR A 64 -3.72 3.97 11.28
N SER A 65 -3.81 3.03 12.21
CA SER A 65 -3.16 3.09 13.51
C SER A 65 -1.65 3.20 13.41
N THR A 66 -1.06 4.09 14.20
CA THR A 66 0.39 4.37 14.25
C THR A 66 0.92 4.28 15.67
N LYS A 67 2.24 4.27 15.84
CA LYS A 67 2.92 4.19 17.14
C LYS A 67 2.45 2.97 17.94
N ASP A 68 2.12 3.16 19.21
CA ASP A 68 1.68 2.06 20.08
C ASP A 68 0.41 1.35 19.58
N ALA A 69 -0.46 2.04 18.85
CA ALA A 69 -1.66 1.46 18.27
C ALA A 69 -1.38 0.61 17.01
N ALA A 70 -0.19 0.71 16.41
CA ALA A 70 0.19 -0.09 15.24
C ALA A 70 0.60 -1.53 15.56
N LYS A 71 0.94 -1.79 16.83
CA LYS A 71 1.51 -3.09 17.26
C LYS A 71 0.64 -4.29 16.86
N GLY A 72 1.28 -5.41 16.62
CA GLY A 72 0.59 -6.68 16.37
C GLY A 72 -0.19 -6.71 15.07
N HIS A 73 0.33 -6.15 13.99
CA HIS A 73 -0.34 -6.06 12.69
C HIS A 73 -1.71 -5.35 12.73
N GLN A 74 -1.96 -4.45 13.71
CA GLN A 74 -3.22 -3.71 13.76
C GLN A 74 -3.53 -2.96 12.46
N PRO A 75 -2.56 -2.29 11.78
CA PRO A 75 -2.81 -1.68 10.48
C PRO A 75 -3.26 -2.67 9.39
N LEU A 76 -2.79 -3.93 9.42
CA LEU A 76 -3.22 -4.96 8.46
C LEU A 76 -4.68 -5.36 8.66
N VAL A 77 -5.11 -5.46 9.91
CA VAL A 77 -6.53 -5.68 10.27
C VAL A 77 -7.39 -4.52 9.76
N GLU A 78 -6.92 -3.28 9.93
CA GLU A 78 -7.59 -2.07 9.47
C GLU A 78 -7.66 -1.95 7.94
N ALA A 79 -6.55 -2.25 7.24
CA ALA A 79 -6.53 -2.29 5.77
C ALA A 79 -7.45 -3.39 5.21
N SER A 80 -7.54 -4.53 5.91
CA SER A 80 -8.47 -5.62 5.58
C SER A 80 -9.92 -5.17 5.74
N ALA A 81 -10.26 -4.51 6.85
CA ALA A 81 -11.58 -3.94 7.06
C ALA A 81 -11.93 -2.87 6.02
N ALA A 82 -10.93 -2.06 5.59
CA ALA A 82 -11.10 -1.05 4.55
C ALA A 82 -11.49 -1.65 3.20
N ILE A 83 -10.77 -2.67 2.73
CA ILE A 83 -11.11 -3.37 1.47
C ILE A 83 -12.49 -4.03 1.57
N ALA A 84 -12.79 -4.67 2.70
CA ALA A 84 -14.10 -5.30 2.91
C ALA A 84 -15.23 -4.25 2.91
N TYR A 85 -15.03 -3.10 3.53
CA TYR A 85 -15.97 -1.97 3.49
C TYR A 85 -16.22 -1.48 2.06
N ILE A 86 -15.15 -1.22 1.29
CA ILE A 86 -15.26 -0.79 -0.11
C ILE A 86 -16.03 -1.82 -0.93
N ARG A 87 -15.75 -3.11 -0.72
CA ARG A 87 -16.41 -4.22 -1.41
C ARG A 87 -17.89 -4.34 -1.06
N ALA A 88 -18.24 -4.19 0.22
CA ALA A 88 -19.62 -4.23 0.68
C ALA A 88 -20.46 -3.03 0.18
N ASN A 89 -19.82 -1.90 -0.10
CA ASN A 89 -20.47 -0.66 -0.55
C ASN A 89 -20.29 -0.38 -2.05
N LYS A 90 -19.96 -1.39 -2.86
CA LYS A 90 -19.73 -1.24 -4.30
C LYS A 90 -20.88 -0.51 -5.02
N GLU A 91 -22.11 -0.86 -4.72
CA GLU A 91 -23.29 -0.27 -5.36
C GLU A 91 -23.43 1.21 -5.02
N ASN A 92 -23.24 1.57 -3.74
CA ASN A 92 -23.34 2.95 -3.25
C ASN A 92 -22.32 3.88 -3.91
N TYR A 93 -21.12 3.37 -4.18
CA TYR A 93 -20.05 4.11 -4.86
C TYR A 93 -20.00 3.87 -6.36
N GLY A 94 -20.93 3.10 -6.96
CA GLY A 94 -20.90 2.77 -8.39
C GLY A 94 -19.63 2.02 -8.82
N ILE A 95 -19.06 1.19 -7.94
CA ILE A 95 -17.90 0.35 -8.26
C ILE A 95 -18.40 -0.88 -9.01
N THR A 96 -18.13 -0.92 -10.32
CA THR A 96 -18.55 -2.01 -11.21
C THR A 96 -17.40 -2.95 -11.57
N GLY A 97 -16.17 -2.55 -11.28
CA GLY A 97 -14.96 -3.28 -11.62
C GLY A 97 -14.23 -3.85 -10.41
N LYS A 98 -12.91 -3.76 -10.47
CA LYS A 98 -11.94 -4.30 -9.52
C LYS A 98 -11.68 -3.35 -8.35
N ILE A 99 -11.12 -3.90 -7.27
CA ILE A 99 -10.65 -3.12 -6.10
C ILE A 99 -9.16 -3.39 -5.93
N TYR A 100 -8.36 -2.35 -6.09
CA TYR A 100 -6.91 -2.38 -5.96
C TYR A 100 -6.46 -1.75 -4.64
N ALA A 101 -5.18 -1.89 -4.31
CA ALA A 101 -4.54 -1.11 -3.26
C ALA A 101 -3.20 -0.55 -3.74
N VAL A 102 -2.82 0.64 -3.26
CA VAL A 102 -1.51 1.24 -3.47
C VAL A 102 -0.91 1.66 -2.14
N GLY A 103 0.35 1.31 -1.90
CA GLY A 103 1.03 1.63 -0.66
C GLY A 103 2.42 2.20 -0.85
N PHE A 104 2.81 3.11 0.05
CA PHE A 104 4.04 3.90 -0.02
C PHE A 104 4.92 3.64 1.21
N SER A 105 6.22 3.36 1.05
CA SER A 105 7.14 3.21 2.18
C SER A 105 6.63 2.18 3.22
N ALA A 106 6.37 2.57 4.46
CA ALA A 106 5.72 1.72 5.47
C ALA A 106 4.27 1.36 5.09
N GLY A 107 3.54 2.25 4.39
CA GLY A 107 2.25 1.91 3.77
C GLY A 107 2.40 0.89 2.64
N GLY A 108 3.56 0.87 1.96
CA GLY A 108 3.95 -0.17 1.02
C GLY A 108 4.14 -1.52 1.70
N HIS A 109 4.73 -1.54 2.90
CA HIS A 109 4.79 -2.73 3.74
C HIS A 109 3.39 -3.24 4.13
N LEU A 110 2.52 -2.34 4.56
CA LEU A 110 1.14 -2.67 4.87
C LEU A 110 0.40 -3.23 3.65
N CYS A 111 0.58 -2.63 2.49
CA CYS A 111 0.00 -3.07 1.23
C CYS A 111 0.55 -4.44 0.78
N ALA A 112 1.86 -4.69 0.94
CA ALA A 112 2.50 -5.98 0.68
C ALA A 112 2.00 -7.06 1.65
N SER A 113 1.86 -6.73 2.94
CA SER A 113 1.26 -7.62 3.94
C SER A 113 -0.19 -7.96 3.59
N LEU A 114 -0.98 -6.97 3.16
CA LEU A 114 -2.35 -7.21 2.68
C LEU A 114 -2.35 -8.14 1.46
N ALA A 115 -1.43 -7.96 0.51
CA ALA A 115 -1.32 -8.78 -0.70
C ALA A 115 -1.01 -10.25 -0.42
N THR A 116 -0.27 -10.54 0.66
CA THR A 116 0.26 -11.89 0.97
C THR A 116 -0.46 -12.56 2.14
N MET A 117 -1.13 -11.80 3.02
CA MET A 117 -1.71 -12.31 4.27
C MET A 117 -3.24 -12.14 4.35
N TRP A 118 -3.91 -11.65 3.29
CA TRP A 118 -5.37 -11.44 3.29
C TRP A 118 -6.17 -12.67 3.70
N HIS A 119 -5.66 -13.86 3.46
CA HIS A 119 -6.31 -15.15 3.71
C HIS A 119 -6.02 -15.74 5.09
N ARG A 120 -5.25 -15.06 5.94
CA ARG A 120 -4.92 -15.55 7.29
C ARG A 120 -6.11 -15.43 8.22
N ASP A 121 -6.47 -16.53 8.90
CA ASP A 121 -7.62 -16.60 9.81
C ASP A 121 -7.54 -15.56 10.93
N GLU A 122 -6.34 -15.29 11.45
CA GLU A 122 -6.11 -14.26 12.46
C GLU A 122 -6.54 -12.87 11.96
N VAL A 123 -6.16 -12.51 10.73
CA VAL A 123 -6.50 -11.22 10.12
C VAL A 123 -8.01 -11.11 9.90
N ILE A 124 -8.61 -12.14 9.33
CA ILE A 124 -10.05 -12.25 9.03
C ILE A 124 -10.86 -12.12 10.32
N SER A 125 -10.52 -12.89 11.34
CA SER A 125 -11.21 -12.90 12.63
C SER A 125 -11.12 -11.54 13.33
N ARG A 126 -9.94 -10.93 13.38
CA ARG A 126 -9.73 -9.62 14.03
C ARG A 126 -10.43 -8.49 13.29
N ALA A 127 -10.50 -8.56 11.96
CA ALA A 127 -11.23 -7.60 11.14
C ALA A 127 -12.76 -7.79 11.18
N GLY A 128 -13.26 -8.92 11.69
CA GLY A 128 -14.68 -9.23 11.75
C GLY A 128 -15.32 -9.44 10.38
N ILE A 129 -14.56 -9.97 9.41
CA ILE A 129 -14.96 -10.13 8.01
C ILE A 129 -15.00 -11.60 7.60
N LYS A 130 -15.54 -11.90 6.41
CA LYS A 130 -15.53 -13.25 5.83
C LYS A 130 -14.31 -13.44 4.93
N TYR A 131 -13.95 -14.70 4.71
CA TYR A 131 -12.86 -15.08 3.81
C TYR A 131 -13.04 -14.46 2.41
N GLY A 132 -12.01 -13.76 1.95
CA GLY A 132 -11.96 -13.13 0.63
C GLY A 132 -12.56 -11.73 0.54
N GLU A 133 -13.30 -11.24 1.56
CA GLU A 133 -13.85 -9.88 1.54
C GLU A 133 -12.76 -8.80 1.54
N ASN A 134 -11.60 -9.09 2.14
CA ASN A 134 -10.43 -8.21 2.22
C ASN A 134 -9.39 -8.41 1.11
N ARG A 135 -9.64 -9.29 0.13
CA ARG A 135 -8.67 -9.57 -0.93
C ARG A 135 -8.69 -8.46 -1.98
N PRO A 136 -7.61 -7.65 -2.16
CA PRO A 136 -7.50 -6.77 -3.32
C PRO A 136 -7.33 -7.59 -4.60
N ASP A 137 -7.70 -7.02 -5.76
CA ASP A 137 -7.51 -7.71 -7.05
C ASP A 137 -6.05 -7.63 -7.53
N ALA A 138 -5.34 -6.57 -7.15
CA ALA A 138 -3.89 -6.40 -7.30
C ALA A 138 -3.42 -5.25 -6.40
N VAL A 139 -2.09 -5.13 -6.25
CA VAL A 139 -1.48 -4.05 -5.46
C VAL A 139 -0.43 -3.29 -6.24
N VAL A 140 -0.17 -2.04 -5.81
CA VAL A 140 0.94 -1.20 -6.22
C VAL A 140 1.80 -0.90 -5.02
N LEU A 141 3.09 -1.13 -5.12
CA LEU A 141 4.06 -0.96 -4.05
C LEU A 141 5.10 0.09 -4.46
N CYS A 142 5.04 1.26 -3.84
CA CYS A 142 5.95 2.37 -4.14
C CYS A 142 7.03 2.45 -3.06
N TYR A 143 8.30 2.24 -3.45
CA TYR A 143 9.47 2.22 -2.56
C TYR A 143 9.17 1.54 -1.21
N PRO A 144 8.61 0.31 -1.25
CA PRO A 144 8.05 -0.31 -0.06
C PRO A 144 9.12 -0.74 0.93
N VAL A 145 8.86 -0.59 2.23
CA VAL A 145 9.50 -1.39 3.26
C VAL A 145 8.99 -2.82 3.09
N ILE A 146 9.86 -3.83 3.13
CA ILE A 146 9.48 -5.24 2.93
C ILE A 146 10.12 -6.15 3.97
N SER A 147 11.46 -6.18 4.05
CA SER A 147 12.19 -7.15 4.86
C SER A 147 12.68 -6.55 6.17
N GLY A 148 12.42 -7.26 7.27
CA GLY A 148 12.96 -6.96 8.58
C GLY A 148 14.38 -7.47 8.79
N VAL A 149 14.85 -8.37 7.93
CA VAL A 149 16.15 -9.03 8.06
C VAL A 149 17.13 -8.65 6.96
N ASN A 150 16.65 -8.33 5.77
CA ASN A 150 17.48 -7.98 4.63
C ASN A 150 17.40 -6.47 4.33
N MET A 151 18.38 -5.69 4.79
CA MET A 151 18.44 -4.23 4.64
C MET A 151 17.18 -3.52 5.19
N PRO A 152 16.84 -3.73 6.48
CA PRO A 152 15.57 -3.24 7.04
C PRO A 152 15.56 -1.72 7.24
N HIS A 153 14.39 -1.11 7.01
CA HIS A 153 14.08 0.19 7.63
C HIS A 153 13.70 -0.02 9.09
N LYS A 154 14.68 -0.01 9.99
CA LYS A 154 14.54 -0.37 11.42
C LYS A 154 13.38 0.34 12.11
N GLY A 155 13.20 1.65 11.86
CA GLY A 155 12.13 2.44 12.49
C GLY A 155 10.73 1.89 12.21
N SER A 156 10.45 1.45 10.99
CA SER A 156 9.16 0.83 10.65
C SER A 156 8.94 -0.48 11.42
N PHE A 157 9.96 -1.35 11.48
CA PHE A 157 9.83 -2.62 12.21
C PHE A 157 9.72 -2.43 13.72
N HIS A 158 10.48 -1.48 14.30
CA HIS A 158 10.33 -1.15 15.72
C HIS A 158 8.91 -0.70 16.07
N ASN A 159 8.30 0.13 15.23
CA ASN A 159 6.95 0.63 15.46
C ASN A 159 5.88 -0.45 15.31
N ILE A 160 5.92 -1.26 14.23
CA ILE A 160 4.89 -2.28 13.97
C ILE A 160 5.01 -3.48 14.92
N ILE A 161 6.23 -3.84 15.34
CA ILE A 161 6.48 -4.90 16.31
C ILE A 161 6.23 -4.40 17.73
N GLY A 162 6.55 -3.12 18.00
CA GLY A 162 6.46 -2.51 19.33
C GLY A 162 7.66 -2.82 20.21
N SER A 163 8.84 -3.07 19.61
CA SER A 163 10.11 -3.33 20.28
C SER A 163 11.25 -2.63 19.56
N THR A 164 12.18 -2.03 20.32
CA THR A 164 13.43 -1.49 19.78
C THR A 164 14.51 -2.56 19.57
N GLU A 165 14.31 -3.74 20.14
CA GLU A 165 15.18 -4.91 20.02
C GLU A 165 14.36 -6.15 19.62
N PRO A 166 13.79 -6.17 18.41
CA PRO A 166 13.02 -7.30 17.95
C PRO A 166 13.89 -8.53 17.73
N THR A 167 13.37 -9.71 18.03
CA THR A 167 14.06 -10.97 17.72
C THR A 167 14.05 -11.23 16.20
N VAL A 168 14.97 -12.07 15.73
CA VAL A 168 15.01 -12.49 14.31
C VAL A 168 13.70 -13.15 13.88
N GLU A 169 13.08 -13.93 14.78
CA GLU A 169 11.77 -14.55 14.53
C GLU A 169 10.66 -13.50 14.31
N GLN A 170 10.63 -12.46 15.15
CA GLN A 170 9.71 -11.35 14.98
C GLN A 170 9.96 -10.62 13.67
N LEU A 171 11.24 -10.31 13.35
CA LEU A 171 11.59 -9.65 12.08
C LEU A 171 11.14 -10.49 10.87
N ASN A 172 11.36 -11.80 10.89
CA ASN A 172 10.88 -12.71 9.83
C ASN A 172 9.35 -12.71 9.74
N TYR A 173 8.63 -12.77 10.85
CA TYR A 173 7.18 -12.77 10.88
C TYR A 173 6.56 -11.49 10.30
N TYR A 174 7.23 -10.35 10.45
CA TYR A 174 6.79 -9.08 9.86
C TYR A 174 7.40 -8.80 8.48
N SER A 175 8.22 -9.68 7.92
CA SER A 175 8.80 -9.55 6.58
C SER A 175 7.82 -10.05 5.53
N ALA A 176 7.31 -9.14 4.69
CA ALA A 176 6.23 -9.47 3.75
C ALA A 176 6.63 -10.52 2.70
N GLU A 177 7.92 -10.58 2.31
CA GLU A 177 8.45 -11.57 1.36
C GLU A 177 8.39 -13.01 1.90
N GLN A 178 8.34 -13.18 3.23
CA GLN A 178 8.24 -14.51 3.87
C GLN A 178 6.82 -15.10 3.79
N HIS A 179 5.84 -14.27 3.44
CA HIS A 179 4.43 -14.67 3.36
C HIS A 179 3.92 -14.86 1.93
N VAL A 180 4.82 -14.74 0.94
CA VAL A 180 4.44 -14.94 -0.48
C VAL A 180 4.15 -16.40 -0.73
N ASP A 181 2.93 -16.68 -1.18
CA ASP A 181 2.44 -18.01 -1.53
C ASP A 181 1.53 -17.94 -2.78
N GLU A 182 0.95 -19.06 -3.18
CA GLU A 182 0.07 -19.17 -4.35
C GLU A 182 -1.24 -18.35 -4.24
N LYS A 183 -1.58 -17.87 -3.04
CA LYS A 183 -2.76 -17.00 -2.80
C LYS A 183 -2.42 -15.52 -2.89
N SER A 184 -1.15 -15.17 -2.95
CA SER A 184 -0.71 -13.77 -3.07
C SER A 184 -1.28 -13.14 -4.34
N VAL A 185 -1.67 -11.86 -4.24
CA VAL A 185 -2.27 -11.17 -5.38
C VAL A 185 -1.21 -10.53 -6.28
N PRO A 186 -1.48 -10.27 -7.58
CA PRO A 186 -0.53 -9.62 -8.48
C PRO A 186 -0.04 -8.26 -7.95
N ALA A 187 1.21 -7.89 -8.26
CA ALA A 187 1.84 -6.66 -7.78
C ALA A 187 2.56 -5.86 -8.87
N PHE A 188 2.31 -4.56 -8.93
CA PHE A 188 3.17 -3.59 -9.59
C PHE A 188 4.09 -2.98 -8.54
N ILE A 189 5.40 -2.96 -8.77
CA ILE A 189 6.41 -2.52 -7.81
C ILE A 189 7.26 -1.44 -8.44
N MET A 190 7.46 -0.31 -7.76
CA MET A 190 8.39 0.72 -8.19
C MET A 190 9.32 1.14 -7.06
N HIS A 191 10.60 1.39 -7.40
CA HIS A 191 11.63 1.82 -6.47
C HIS A 191 12.70 2.65 -7.19
N THR A 192 13.56 3.32 -6.43
CA THR A 192 14.74 4.00 -6.96
C THR A 192 16.02 3.37 -6.43
N ALA A 193 17.04 3.22 -7.28
CA ALA A 193 18.27 2.50 -6.93
C ALA A 193 19.10 3.23 -5.86
N THR A 194 18.92 4.56 -5.74
CA THR A 194 19.65 5.42 -4.79
C THR A 194 18.84 5.78 -3.55
N ASP A 195 17.72 5.11 -3.29
CA ASP A 195 16.94 5.32 -2.06
C ASP A 195 17.81 5.00 -0.84
N ASP A 196 18.12 6.02 -0.06
CA ASP A 196 19.01 5.99 1.09
C ASP A 196 18.31 5.67 2.42
N LEU A 197 16.96 5.73 2.43
CA LEU A 197 16.16 5.45 3.62
C LEU A 197 15.60 4.02 3.62
N VAL A 198 15.03 3.59 2.49
CA VAL A 198 14.56 2.22 2.28
C VAL A 198 15.32 1.63 1.09
N PRO A 199 16.36 0.85 1.32
CA PRO A 199 17.19 0.31 0.24
C PRO A 199 16.38 -0.49 -0.78
N VAL A 200 16.71 -0.35 -2.08
CA VAL A 200 16.04 -1.00 -3.21
C VAL A 200 15.98 -2.53 -3.08
N GLN A 201 16.86 -3.13 -2.28
CA GLN A 201 16.84 -4.55 -1.92
C GLN A 201 15.49 -5.01 -1.36
N ASN A 202 14.71 -4.11 -0.73
CA ASN A 202 13.36 -4.41 -0.28
C ASN A 202 12.45 -4.77 -1.47
N ALA A 203 12.43 -3.98 -2.53
CA ALA A 203 11.67 -4.29 -3.74
C ALA A 203 12.20 -5.53 -4.47
N LEU A 204 13.52 -5.69 -4.54
CA LEU A 204 14.17 -6.82 -5.21
C LEU A 204 13.87 -8.15 -4.51
N CYS A 205 13.93 -8.22 -3.17
CA CYS A 205 13.62 -9.46 -2.44
C CYS A 205 12.15 -9.83 -2.57
N PHE A 206 11.22 -8.87 -2.56
CA PHE A 206 9.80 -9.13 -2.76
C PHE A 206 9.51 -9.64 -4.19
N ALA A 207 10.08 -8.99 -5.21
CA ALA A 207 9.98 -9.44 -6.60
C ALA A 207 10.56 -10.85 -6.78
N THR A 208 11.68 -11.17 -6.12
CA THR A 208 12.28 -12.51 -6.13
C THR A 208 11.33 -13.55 -5.50
N ALA A 209 10.69 -13.22 -4.36
CA ALA A 209 9.72 -14.10 -3.74
C ALA A 209 8.51 -14.34 -4.66
N TYR A 210 8.02 -13.30 -5.35
CA TYR A 210 6.94 -13.41 -6.35
C TYR A 210 7.35 -14.31 -7.53
N ALA A 211 8.55 -14.12 -8.09
CA ALA A 211 9.06 -14.94 -9.17
C ALA A 211 9.17 -16.42 -8.78
N ASN A 212 9.69 -16.72 -7.57
CA ASN A 212 9.82 -18.08 -7.06
C ASN A 212 8.46 -18.78 -6.88
N ASN A 213 7.42 -18.03 -6.51
CA ASN A 213 6.07 -18.54 -6.33
C ASN A 213 5.20 -18.41 -7.61
N LYS A 214 5.77 -17.93 -8.73
CA LYS A 214 5.08 -17.75 -10.02
C LYS A 214 3.87 -16.80 -9.92
N ILE A 215 3.90 -15.86 -8.98
CA ILE A 215 2.90 -14.81 -8.86
C ILE A 215 3.23 -13.72 -9.88
N ARG A 216 2.21 -13.21 -10.55
CA ARG A 216 2.38 -12.16 -11.57
C ARG A 216 2.80 -10.85 -10.92
N PHE A 217 3.86 -10.25 -11.46
CA PHE A 217 4.33 -8.93 -11.04
C PHE A 217 4.99 -8.15 -12.18
N GLU A 218 5.12 -6.86 -11.97
CA GLU A 218 5.92 -5.94 -12.77
C GLU A 218 6.81 -5.14 -11.83
N LEU A 219 8.09 -4.95 -12.16
CA LEU A 219 9.06 -4.22 -11.33
C LEU A 219 9.75 -3.13 -12.14
N HIS A 220 9.66 -1.89 -11.67
CA HIS A 220 10.39 -0.74 -12.19
C HIS A 220 11.41 -0.26 -11.15
N VAL A 221 12.68 -0.27 -11.53
CA VAL A 221 13.76 0.33 -10.74
C VAL A 221 14.32 1.52 -11.51
N TYR A 222 14.07 2.72 -11.02
CA TYR A 222 14.60 3.94 -11.60
C TYR A 222 16.01 4.23 -11.07
N PRO A 223 16.88 4.88 -11.87
CA PRO A 223 18.29 5.07 -11.49
C PRO A 223 18.46 5.87 -10.21
N GLU A 224 17.71 6.99 -10.06
CA GLU A 224 17.97 7.95 -9.02
C GLU A 224 16.69 8.71 -8.62
N ALA A 225 16.40 8.76 -7.34
CA ALA A 225 15.56 9.74 -6.66
C ALA A 225 15.62 9.52 -5.14
N PRO A 226 15.31 10.54 -4.32
CA PRO A 226 15.23 10.39 -2.87
C PRO A 226 14.01 9.55 -2.46
N HIS A 227 14.06 9.00 -1.25
CA HIS A 227 12.92 8.27 -0.69
C HIS A 227 11.65 9.12 -0.62
N GLY A 228 10.50 8.50 -0.88
CA GLY A 228 9.21 9.16 -0.75
C GLY A 228 8.87 10.11 -1.89
N ILE A 229 9.33 9.84 -3.10
CA ILE A 229 9.14 10.69 -4.29
C ILE A 229 7.65 10.89 -4.68
N ALA A 230 6.76 10.03 -4.23
CA ALA A 230 5.31 10.09 -4.46
C ALA A 230 4.94 10.25 -5.95
N LEU A 231 4.33 11.37 -6.37
CA LEU A 231 3.99 11.61 -7.78
C LEU A 231 5.20 11.99 -8.66
N ALA A 232 6.36 12.22 -8.08
CA ALA A 232 7.55 12.68 -8.80
C ALA A 232 7.36 14.00 -9.59
N ASN A 233 6.45 14.85 -9.14
CA ASN A 233 6.12 16.10 -9.81
C ASN A 233 5.92 17.26 -8.82
N LYS A 234 5.61 18.47 -9.35
CA LYS A 234 5.47 19.69 -8.55
C LYS A 234 4.44 19.61 -7.42
N ILE A 235 3.43 18.74 -7.52
CA ILE A 235 2.37 18.62 -6.52
C ILE A 235 2.95 18.03 -5.21
N THR A 236 3.87 17.07 -5.34
CA THR A 236 4.43 16.35 -4.19
C THR A 236 5.89 16.68 -3.89
N SER A 237 6.55 17.51 -4.72
CA SER A 237 7.98 17.84 -4.61
C SER A 237 8.33 18.79 -3.47
N ARG A 238 7.33 19.42 -2.82
CA ARG A 238 7.54 20.44 -1.77
C ARG A 238 8.50 21.57 -2.22
N GLY A 239 8.51 21.86 -3.54
CA GLY A 239 9.37 22.88 -4.14
C GLY A 239 10.82 22.44 -4.40
N SER A 240 11.17 21.19 -4.14
CA SER A 240 12.51 20.67 -4.42
C SER A 240 12.56 19.94 -5.76
N LYS A 241 13.45 20.37 -6.65
CA LYS A 241 13.66 19.74 -7.95
C LYS A 241 14.16 18.29 -7.87
N ALA A 242 14.82 17.89 -6.78
CA ALA A 242 15.25 16.51 -6.56
C ALA A 242 14.07 15.51 -6.45
N TRP A 243 12.86 16.02 -6.24
CA TRP A 243 11.62 15.25 -6.13
C TRP A 243 10.74 15.36 -7.38
N GLU A 244 11.30 15.83 -8.50
CA GLU A 244 10.60 15.93 -9.78
C GLU A 244 11.37 15.12 -10.84
N ASP A 245 10.72 14.13 -11.41
CA ASP A 245 11.26 13.28 -12.47
C ASP A 245 10.15 12.84 -13.43
N THR A 246 10.24 13.22 -14.69
CA THR A 246 9.19 12.95 -15.70
C THR A 246 9.12 11.47 -16.11
N GLN A 247 10.18 10.71 -15.92
CA GLN A 247 10.17 9.27 -16.18
C GLN A 247 9.45 8.54 -15.03
N ILE A 248 9.79 8.91 -13.77
CA ILE A 248 9.16 8.33 -12.59
C ILE A 248 7.68 8.72 -12.51
N GLU A 249 7.30 9.98 -12.82
CA GLU A 249 5.92 10.48 -12.79
C GLU A 249 4.91 9.55 -13.51
N ARG A 250 5.37 8.78 -14.49
CA ARG A 250 4.54 7.86 -15.29
C ARG A 250 4.08 6.61 -14.53
N TRP A 251 4.61 6.32 -13.37
CA TRP A 251 4.31 5.08 -12.64
C TRP A 251 2.82 4.83 -12.40
N ILE A 252 2.02 5.90 -12.24
CA ILE A 252 0.55 5.75 -12.11
C ILE A 252 -0.06 5.20 -13.40
N ASP A 253 0.30 5.75 -14.56
CA ASP A 253 -0.20 5.28 -15.85
C ASP A 253 0.30 3.84 -16.14
N ASP A 254 1.53 3.52 -15.78
CA ASP A 254 2.11 2.19 -15.90
C ASP A 254 1.38 1.19 -14.97
N SER A 255 1.06 1.58 -13.73
CA SER A 255 0.27 0.75 -12.80
C SER A 255 -1.15 0.48 -13.32
N ILE A 256 -1.81 1.47 -13.94
CA ILE A 256 -3.13 1.31 -14.57
C ILE A 256 -3.03 0.40 -15.81
N TYR A 257 -1.96 0.52 -16.57
CA TYR A 257 -1.70 -0.38 -17.69
C TYR A 257 -1.54 -1.82 -17.19
N PHE A 258 -0.77 -2.05 -16.14
CA PHE A 258 -0.64 -3.34 -15.48
C PHE A 258 -2.01 -3.91 -15.07
N PHE A 259 -2.86 -3.12 -14.42
CA PHE A 259 -4.21 -3.55 -14.00
C PHE A 259 -5.09 -4.02 -15.15
N LYS A 260 -5.01 -3.36 -16.31
CA LYS A 260 -5.81 -3.69 -17.51
C LYS A 260 -5.39 -4.98 -18.19
N HIS A 261 -4.21 -5.50 -17.84
CA HIS A 261 -3.64 -6.70 -18.44
C HIS A 261 -3.56 -7.90 -17.47
N LEU A 262 -4.28 -7.81 -16.33
CA LEU A 262 -4.40 -8.90 -15.33
C LEU A 262 -5.43 -9.97 -15.72
#